data_c5d68d1f8c49b18d485cc29347a41d0f
#
_entry.id   c5d68d1f8c49b18d485cc29347a41d0f
#
_cell.length_a   1.000
_cell.length_b   1.000
_cell.length_c   1.000
_cell.angle_alpha   90.00
_cell.angle_beta   90.00
_cell.angle_gamma   90.00
#
_symmetry.space_group_name_H-M   'P 1'
#
loop_
_entity.id
_entity.type
_entity.pdbx_description
1 polymer ?
#
loop_
_entity_poly.entity_id
_entity_poly.type
_entity_poly.pdbx_seq_one_letter_code
_entity_poly.pdbx_strand_id
1 'polypeptide(L)'
;MKNILFLITLGIFFSCNKKKEENTQKQDTTSPLSEIKSYKAAEKVNPIFLKEIENWQELKAVDEFLSRFQKVSSNEILSNALELKELVVSLKDSVKPPLFDNDSFITRINILHNETLRLVDMTFIPAITADEVSMQTKNIINAFSAITSKVTSILLKERFEDEMEFDVQFIGLDSTNIDSISRISIHKKSVQRKDKMSIKQN
;
A
#
# COMPACT_ATOMS: atom_id res chain seq x y z
N MET A 1 74.79 -37.77 31.77
CA MET A 1 74.28 -36.95 30.65
C MET A 1 73.06 -37.54 29.94
N LYS A 2 72.89 -38.87 29.88
CA LYS A 2 71.75 -39.55 29.21
C LYS A 2 70.43 -39.31 29.89
N ASN A 3 70.40 -39.16 31.23
CA ASN A 3 69.14 -38.97 32.00
C ASN A 3 68.62 -37.53 31.97
N ILE A 4 69.49 -36.54 31.67
CA ILE A 4 69.08 -35.15 31.55
C ILE A 4 68.38 -34.91 30.19
N LEU A 5 68.80 -35.61 29.15
CA LEU A 5 68.18 -35.54 27.84
C LEU A 5 66.74 -36.10 27.85
N PHE A 6 66.51 -37.16 28.65
CA PHE A 6 65.20 -37.79 28.79
C PHE A 6 64.21 -36.94 29.60
N LEU A 7 64.69 -36.13 30.55
CA LEU A 7 63.88 -35.18 31.31
C LEU A 7 63.47 -33.99 30.49
N ILE A 8 64.31 -33.54 29.55
CA ILE A 8 63.99 -32.42 28.64
C ILE A 8 62.93 -32.84 27.61
N THR A 9 62.95 -34.06 27.10
CA THR A 9 61.99 -34.60 26.18
C THR A 9 60.59 -34.81 26.78
N LEU A 10 60.53 -35.14 28.10
CA LEU A 10 59.27 -35.35 28.82
C LEU A 10 58.51 -33.98 29.08
N GLY A 11 59.27 -32.87 29.21
CA GLY A 11 58.74 -31.57 29.51
C GLY A 11 57.95 -30.91 28.32
N ILE A 12 58.14 -31.41 27.09
CA ILE A 12 57.54 -30.84 25.90
C ILE A 12 56.08 -31.27 25.71
N PHE A 13 55.64 -32.37 26.35
CA PHE A 13 54.29 -32.89 26.24
C PHE A 13 53.27 -32.27 27.21
N PHE A 14 53.71 -31.44 28.17
CA PHE A 14 52.80 -30.69 29.05
C PHE A 14 52.53 -29.26 28.60
N SER A 15 52.65 -28.96 27.31
CA SER A 15 52.09 -27.74 26.77
C SER A 15 50.56 -27.86 26.85
N CYS A 16 50.01 -27.45 27.97
CA CYS A 16 48.58 -27.32 28.19
C CYS A 16 48.01 -26.45 27.08
N ASN A 17 47.32 -27.12 26.20
CA ASN A 17 46.38 -26.52 25.30
C ASN A 17 45.27 -25.90 26.16
N LYS A 18 45.43 -24.62 26.57
CA LYS A 18 44.32 -23.80 27.02
C LYS A 18 43.37 -23.74 25.84
N LYS A 19 42.37 -24.63 25.79
CA LYS A 19 41.17 -24.37 25.06
C LYS A 19 40.69 -23.01 25.52
N LYS A 20 40.92 -21.96 24.70
CA LYS A 20 40.03 -20.83 24.69
C LYS A 20 38.66 -21.48 24.55
N GLU A 21 37.87 -21.47 25.60
CA GLU A 21 36.44 -21.49 25.47
C GLU A 21 36.13 -20.24 24.63
N GLU A 22 36.13 -20.39 23.32
CA GLU A 22 35.34 -19.56 22.46
C GLU A 22 33.92 -19.71 23.00
N ASN A 23 33.57 -18.73 23.81
CA ASN A 23 32.20 -18.47 24.17
C ASN A 23 31.50 -18.15 22.83
N THR A 24 31.23 -19.21 22.08
CA THR A 24 30.31 -19.18 20.97
C THR A 24 28.94 -18.90 21.61
N GLN A 25 28.73 -17.62 21.99
CA GLN A 25 27.38 -17.10 21.96
C GLN A 25 26.90 -17.54 20.58
N LYS A 26 26.03 -18.57 20.55
CA LYS A 26 25.08 -18.72 19.46
C LYS A 26 24.34 -17.42 19.40
N GLN A 27 24.93 -16.46 18.71
CA GLN A 27 24.19 -15.39 18.12
C GLN A 27 23.22 -16.13 17.21
N ASP A 28 21.98 -16.28 17.64
CA ASP A 28 20.87 -16.60 16.77
C ASP A 28 20.84 -15.47 15.75
N THR A 29 21.68 -15.60 14.71
CA THR A 29 21.66 -14.75 13.54
C THR A 29 20.47 -15.21 12.71
N THR A 30 19.28 -14.92 13.23
CA THR A 30 18.09 -14.85 12.39
C THR A 30 18.45 -13.95 11.22
N SER A 31 18.28 -14.47 10.00
CA SER A 31 18.51 -13.67 8.80
C SER A 31 17.76 -12.33 8.95
N PRO A 32 18.37 -11.18 8.63
CA PRO A 32 17.70 -9.89 8.71
C PRO A 32 16.34 -9.84 7.98
N LEU A 33 16.18 -10.69 6.96
CA LEU A 33 14.91 -10.87 6.23
C LEU A 33 13.83 -11.59 7.06
N SER A 34 14.21 -12.34 8.09
CA SER A 34 13.29 -13.08 8.97
C SER A 34 12.85 -12.24 10.20
N GLU A 35 13.46 -11.08 10.40
CA GLU A 35 13.07 -10.17 11.48
C GLU A 35 11.67 -9.58 11.22
N ILE A 36 10.80 -9.65 12.25
CA ILE A 36 9.45 -9.09 12.16
C ILE A 36 9.53 -7.57 12.33
N LYS A 37 9.05 -6.85 11.33
CA LYS A 37 8.92 -5.40 11.35
C LYS A 37 7.45 -4.99 11.50
N SER A 38 7.25 -3.81 12.08
CA SER A 38 5.91 -3.21 12.19
C SER A 38 5.74 -2.11 11.14
N TYR A 39 4.61 -2.15 10.45
CA TYR A 39 4.24 -1.16 9.44
C TYR A 39 2.98 -0.42 9.85
N LYS A 40 2.86 0.85 9.45
CA LYS A 40 1.64 1.61 9.63
C LYS A 40 0.52 0.93 8.80
N ALA A 41 -0.67 0.81 9.39
CA ALA A 41 -1.83 0.36 8.63
C ALA A 41 -2.13 1.32 7.47
N ALA A 42 -2.65 0.79 6.37
CA ALA A 42 -3.19 1.61 5.30
C ALA A 42 -4.36 2.45 5.81
N GLU A 43 -4.52 3.64 5.24
CA GLU A 43 -5.66 4.50 5.55
C GLU A 43 -6.94 3.83 5.03
N LYS A 44 -7.97 3.77 5.87
CA LYS A 44 -9.24 3.16 5.51
C LYS A 44 -10.21 4.18 4.93
N VAL A 45 -11.14 3.69 4.12
CA VAL A 45 -12.28 4.50 3.70
C VAL A 45 -13.06 4.96 4.93
N ASN A 46 -13.52 6.21 4.94
CA ASN A 46 -14.28 6.76 6.05
C ASN A 46 -15.48 5.85 6.37
N PRO A 47 -15.67 5.45 7.65
CA PRO A 47 -16.73 4.52 8.06
C PRO A 47 -18.14 4.89 7.63
N ILE A 48 -18.43 6.18 7.46
CA ILE A 48 -19.73 6.66 7.00
C ILE A 48 -20.07 6.22 5.57
N PHE A 49 -19.06 5.79 4.79
CA PHE A 49 -19.20 5.38 3.39
C PHE A 49 -19.00 3.87 3.16
N LEU A 50 -18.95 3.07 4.21
CA LEU A 50 -18.74 1.62 4.08
C LEU A 50 -19.85 0.93 3.30
N LYS A 51 -21.07 1.48 3.37
CA LYS A 51 -22.22 0.95 2.65
C LYS A 51 -22.13 1.17 1.14
N GLU A 52 -21.59 2.31 0.71
CA GLU A 52 -21.43 2.67 -0.70
C GLU A 52 -20.37 1.81 -1.41
N ILE A 53 -19.42 1.26 -0.64
CA ILE A 53 -18.37 0.37 -1.16
C ILE A 53 -18.59 -1.10 -0.76
N GLU A 54 -19.75 -1.43 -0.17
CA GLU A 54 -20.03 -2.77 0.36
C GLU A 54 -19.88 -3.87 -0.69
N ASN A 55 -20.28 -3.61 -1.91
CA ASN A 55 -20.23 -4.56 -3.02
C ASN A 55 -18.90 -4.57 -3.78
N TRP A 56 -17.93 -3.73 -3.39
CA TRP A 56 -16.63 -3.65 -4.06
C TRP A 56 -15.64 -4.63 -3.43
N GLN A 57 -15.78 -5.91 -3.79
CA GLN A 57 -15.04 -7.00 -3.17
C GLN A 57 -13.53 -6.91 -3.42
N GLU A 58 -13.11 -6.45 -4.58
CA GLU A 58 -11.68 -6.34 -4.95
C GLU A 58 -10.97 -5.30 -4.11
N LEU A 59 -11.62 -4.16 -3.81
CA LEU A 59 -11.04 -3.14 -2.93
C LEU A 59 -10.87 -3.69 -1.51
N LYS A 60 -11.87 -4.41 -1.01
CA LYS A 60 -11.84 -5.05 0.32
C LYS A 60 -10.76 -6.12 0.39
N ALA A 61 -10.63 -6.97 -0.63
CA ALA A 61 -9.64 -8.03 -0.67
C ALA A 61 -8.21 -7.48 -0.55
N VAL A 62 -7.90 -6.36 -1.23
CA VAL A 62 -6.61 -5.69 -1.10
C VAL A 62 -6.43 -5.09 0.30
N ASP A 63 -7.46 -4.46 0.90
CA ASP A 63 -7.39 -3.92 2.27
C ASP A 63 -7.12 -5.02 3.31
N GLU A 64 -7.86 -6.12 3.24
CA GLU A 64 -7.67 -7.27 4.12
C GLU A 64 -6.28 -7.89 3.98
N PHE A 65 -5.81 -8.02 2.74
CA PHE A 65 -4.48 -8.55 2.48
C PHE A 65 -3.38 -7.66 3.07
N LEU A 66 -3.44 -6.36 2.83
CA LEU A 66 -2.46 -5.40 3.36
C LEU A 66 -2.52 -5.28 4.88
N SER A 67 -3.66 -5.57 5.51
CA SER A 67 -3.78 -5.58 6.97
C SER A 67 -2.87 -6.65 7.63
N ARG A 68 -2.57 -7.74 6.92
CA ARG A 68 -1.63 -8.79 7.36
C ARG A 68 -0.18 -8.28 7.42
N PHE A 69 0.15 -7.23 6.65
CA PHE A 69 1.50 -6.66 6.61
C PHE A 69 1.83 -5.73 7.80
N GLN A 70 0.90 -5.52 8.72
CA GLN A 70 1.16 -4.66 9.88
C GLN A 70 2.27 -5.19 10.80
N LYS A 71 2.40 -6.52 10.91
CA LYS A 71 3.43 -7.19 11.72
C LYS A 71 3.93 -8.42 10.97
N VAL A 72 5.02 -8.27 10.23
CA VAL A 72 5.43 -9.26 9.25
C VAL A 72 6.95 -9.18 8.98
N SER A 73 7.56 -10.29 8.61
CA SER A 73 8.96 -10.33 8.16
C SER A 73 9.08 -10.01 6.67
N SER A 74 10.27 -9.55 6.26
CA SER A 74 10.56 -9.30 4.84
C SER A 74 10.44 -10.57 3.99
N ASN A 75 10.81 -11.72 4.51
CA ASN A 75 10.63 -13.01 3.82
C ASN A 75 9.14 -13.31 3.55
N GLU A 76 8.28 -13.06 4.52
CA GLU A 76 6.85 -13.29 4.39
C GLU A 76 6.22 -12.32 3.40
N ILE A 77 6.65 -11.05 3.38
CA ILE A 77 6.22 -10.06 2.39
C ILE A 77 6.59 -10.55 0.98
N LEU A 78 7.84 -10.97 0.76
CA LEU A 78 8.29 -11.47 -0.54
C LEU A 78 7.52 -12.74 -0.96
N SER A 79 7.26 -13.65 -0.02
CA SER A 79 6.48 -14.87 -0.29
C SER A 79 5.04 -14.58 -0.73
N ASN A 80 4.47 -13.48 -0.26
CA ASN A 80 3.10 -13.05 -0.58
C ASN A 80 3.02 -12.02 -1.73
N ALA A 81 4.16 -11.66 -2.34
CA ALA A 81 4.23 -10.61 -3.36
C ALA A 81 3.37 -10.91 -4.59
N LEU A 82 3.37 -12.16 -5.06
CA LEU A 82 2.61 -12.57 -6.22
C LEU A 82 1.09 -12.54 -5.95
N GLU A 83 0.65 -13.02 -4.78
CA GLU A 83 -0.76 -12.97 -4.38
C GLU A 83 -1.27 -11.52 -4.30
N LEU A 84 -0.47 -10.62 -3.71
CA LEU A 84 -0.81 -9.20 -3.68
C LEU A 84 -0.93 -8.60 -5.07
N LYS A 85 0.00 -8.93 -5.98
CA LYS A 85 -0.07 -8.48 -7.38
C LYS A 85 -1.38 -8.93 -8.04
N GLU A 86 -1.76 -10.20 -7.89
CA GLU A 86 -3.00 -10.72 -8.48
C GLU A 86 -4.25 -10.01 -7.93
N LEU A 87 -4.30 -9.73 -6.63
CA LEU A 87 -5.39 -8.97 -6.01
C LEU A 87 -5.47 -7.54 -6.57
N VAL A 88 -4.32 -6.88 -6.77
CA VAL A 88 -4.28 -5.53 -7.34
C VAL A 88 -4.63 -5.54 -8.83
N VAL A 89 -4.26 -6.56 -9.58
CA VAL A 89 -4.72 -6.75 -10.97
C VAL A 89 -6.23 -6.93 -11.00
N SER A 90 -6.80 -7.74 -10.13
CA SER A 90 -8.25 -7.89 -10.01
C SER A 90 -8.95 -6.57 -9.71
N LEU A 91 -8.43 -5.77 -8.76
CA LEU A 91 -8.94 -4.42 -8.48
C LEU A 91 -8.84 -3.48 -9.69
N LYS A 92 -7.74 -3.56 -10.45
CA LYS A 92 -7.53 -2.74 -11.64
C LYS A 92 -8.51 -3.08 -12.77
N ASP A 93 -8.75 -4.36 -12.99
CA ASP A 93 -9.52 -4.88 -14.14
C ASP A 93 -11.02 -5.05 -13.83
N SER A 94 -11.40 -5.02 -12.55
CA SER A 94 -12.80 -5.10 -12.13
C SER A 94 -13.64 -3.93 -12.62
N VAL A 95 -14.94 -4.18 -12.77
CA VAL A 95 -15.92 -3.11 -13.03
C VAL A 95 -16.01 -2.20 -11.81
N LYS A 96 -15.59 -0.98 -11.98
CA LYS A 96 -15.66 0.05 -10.94
C LYS A 96 -17.05 0.66 -10.87
N PRO A 97 -17.55 1.01 -9.68
CA PRO A 97 -18.73 1.84 -9.61
C PRO A 97 -18.53 3.12 -10.45
N PRO A 98 -19.54 3.57 -11.24
CA PRO A 98 -19.38 4.66 -12.21
C PRO A 98 -18.79 5.95 -11.61
N LEU A 99 -19.03 6.18 -10.33
CA LEU A 99 -18.50 7.33 -9.60
C LEU A 99 -16.97 7.35 -9.53
N PHE A 100 -16.33 6.17 -9.55
CA PHE A 100 -14.87 6.00 -9.47
C PHE A 100 -14.22 5.79 -10.84
N ASP A 101 -15.00 5.76 -11.93
CA ASP A 101 -14.46 5.64 -13.29
C ASP A 101 -13.97 7.01 -13.79
N ASN A 102 -12.84 7.44 -13.26
CA ASN A 102 -12.19 8.70 -13.64
C ASN A 102 -10.67 8.55 -13.64
N ASP A 103 -10.00 9.36 -14.49
CA ASP A 103 -8.55 9.30 -14.70
C ASP A 103 -7.75 9.43 -13.42
N SER A 104 -8.19 10.29 -12.51
CA SER A 104 -7.50 10.52 -11.24
C SER A 104 -7.52 9.29 -10.34
N PHE A 105 -8.57 8.49 -10.36
CA PHE A 105 -8.67 7.25 -9.61
C PHE A 105 -7.90 6.13 -10.30
N ILE A 106 -8.07 5.98 -11.61
CA ILE A 106 -7.35 4.99 -12.44
C ILE A 106 -5.84 5.15 -12.29
N THR A 107 -5.34 6.40 -12.30
CA THR A 107 -3.91 6.68 -12.09
C THR A 107 -3.40 6.13 -10.75
N ARG A 108 -4.17 6.26 -9.67
CA ARG A 108 -3.78 5.74 -8.35
C ARG A 108 -3.71 4.21 -8.31
N ILE A 109 -4.67 3.55 -8.97
CA ILE A 109 -4.63 2.08 -9.11
C ILE A 109 -3.39 1.66 -9.91
N ASN A 110 -3.06 2.37 -10.99
CA ASN A 110 -1.86 2.08 -11.77
C ASN A 110 -0.57 2.29 -10.95
N ILE A 111 -0.51 3.29 -10.07
CA ILE A 111 0.62 3.47 -9.16
C ILE A 111 0.72 2.27 -8.21
N LEU A 112 -0.38 1.88 -7.56
CA LEU A 112 -0.40 0.71 -6.69
C LEU A 112 0.06 -0.55 -7.43
N HIS A 113 -0.45 -0.79 -8.64
CA HIS A 113 -0.06 -1.92 -9.47
C HIS A 113 1.44 -1.91 -9.77
N ASN A 114 2.01 -0.77 -10.15
CA ASN A 114 3.44 -0.65 -10.40
C ASN A 114 4.29 -0.92 -9.15
N GLU A 115 3.84 -0.47 -7.98
CA GLU A 115 4.55 -0.77 -6.73
C GLU A 115 4.47 -2.26 -6.37
N THR A 116 3.36 -2.94 -6.67
CA THR A 116 3.27 -4.39 -6.45
C THR A 116 4.13 -5.18 -7.46
N LEU A 117 4.25 -4.73 -8.71
CA LEU A 117 5.17 -5.33 -9.68
C LEU A 117 6.62 -5.23 -9.20
N ARG A 118 7.04 -4.07 -8.68
CA ARG A 118 8.39 -3.91 -8.10
C ARG A 118 8.63 -4.87 -6.94
N LEU A 119 7.64 -5.10 -6.09
CA LEU A 119 7.77 -6.07 -5.00
C LEU A 119 7.95 -7.49 -5.55
N VAL A 120 7.22 -7.86 -6.61
CA VAL A 120 7.42 -9.16 -7.29
C VAL A 120 8.82 -9.25 -7.89
N ASP A 121 9.30 -8.20 -8.55
CA ASP A 121 10.66 -8.18 -9.11
C ASP A 121 11.73 -8.38 -8.04
N MET A 122 11.53 -7.86 -6.83
CA MET A 122 12.44 -8.05 -5.69
C MET A 122 12.60 -9.52 -5.28
N THR A 123 11.61 -10.38 -5.56
CA THR A 123 11.71 -11.82 -5.26
C THR A 123 12.79 -12.53 -6.07
N PHE A 124 13.22 -11.95 -7.19
CA PHE A 124 14.25 -12.48 -8.08
C PHE A 124 15.65 -11.92 -7.79
N ILE A 125 15.80 -11.03 -6.81
CA ILE A 125 17.09 -10.41 -6.46
C ILE A 125 17.77 -11.21 -5.34
N PRO A 126 18.85 -11.96 -5.59
CA PRO A 126 19.47 -12.83 -4.59
C PRO A 126 20.03 -12.08 -3.37
N ALA A 127 20.45 -10.82 -3.56
CA ALA A 127 21.08 -10.00 -2.52
C ALA A 127 20.13 -8.90 -1.99
N ILE A 128 18.81 -9.11 -2.09
CA ILE A 128 17.83 -8.15 -1.58
C ILE A 128 17.97 -7.97 -0.07
N THR A 129 17.88 -6.75 0.40
CA THR A 129 17.98 -6.40 1.82
C THR A 129 16.60 -6.24 2.46
N ALA A 130 16.54 -6.47 3.77
CA ALA A 130 15.32 -6.26 4.54
C ALA A 130 14.84 -4.80 4.52
N ASP A 131 15.74 -3.84 4.35
CA ASP A 131 15.40 -2.42 4.30
C ASP A 131 14.80 -2.03 2.95
N GLU A 132 15.30 -2.59 1.84
CA GLU A 132 14.71 -2.39 0.51
C GLU A 132 13.28 -2.95 0.46
N VAL A 133 13.05 -4.17 0.96
CA VAL A 133 11.71 -4.76 1.06
C VAL A 133 10.81 -3.91 1.95
N SER A 134 11.34 -3.44 3.10
CA SER A 134 10.59 -2.57 4.02
C SER A 134 10.19 -1.25 3.37
N MET A 135 11.07 -0.64 2.60
CA MET A 135 10.77 0.59 1.86
C MET A 135 9.69 0.36 0.81
N GLN A 136 9.82 -0.72 0.03
CA GLN A 136 8.83 -1.08 -1.00
C GLN A 136 7.46 -1.37 -0.38
N THR A 137 7.41 -2.06 0.76
CA THR A 137 6.17 -2.30 1.51
C THR A 137 5.48 -1.00 1.92
N LYS A 138 6.25 -0.03 2.43
CA LYS A 138 5.72 1.30 2.78
C LYS A 138 5.16 2.03 1.54
N ASN A 139 5.82 1.93 0.40
CA ASN A 139 5.33 2.52 -0.86
C ASN A 139 3.98 1.92 -1.27
N ILE A 140 3.82 0.61 -1.17
CA ILE A 140 2.56 -0.09 -1.47
C ILE A 140 1.45 0.38 -0.50
N ILE A 141 1.71 0.41 0.81
CA ILE A 141 0.75 0.87 1.82
C ILE A 141 0.33 2.33 1.56
N ASN A 142 1.28 3.20 1.22
CA ASN A 142 0.99 4.60 0.89
C ASN A 142 0.19 4.73 -0.41
N ALA A 143 0.50 3.94 -1.44
CA ALA A 143 -0.23 3.92 -2.69
C ALA A 143 -1.70 3.46 -2.49
N PHE A 144 -1.91 2.43 -1.68
CA PHE A 144 -3.27 1.99 -1.32
C PHE A 144 -4.00 3.04 -0.47
N SER A 145 -3.33 3.66 0.50
CA SER A 145 -3.90 4.77 1.28
C SER A 145 -4.35 5.95 0.40
N ALA A 146 -3.61 6.23 -0.68
CA ALA A 146 -4.02 7.26 -1.63
C ALA A 146 -5.30 6.88 -2.42
N ILE A 147 -5.56 5.58 -2.62
CA ILE A 147 -6.80 5.08 -3.23
C ILE A 147 -7.96 5.25 -2.26
N THR A 148 -7.85 4.79 -1.02
CA THR A 148 -8.92 4.87 -0.01
C THR A 148 -9.26 6.31 0.37
N SER A 149 -8.26 7.18 0.47
CA SER A 149 -8.46 8.63 0.63
C SER A 149 -9.20 9.23 -0.57
N LYS A 150 -8.89 8.80 -1.80
CA LYS A 150 -9.58 9.27 -2.99
C LYS A 150 -11.02 8.80 -3.04
N VAL A 151 -11.30 7.54 -2.65
CA VAL A 151 -12.66 7.02 -2.50
C VAL A 151 -13.45 7.91 -1.52
N THR A 152 -12.91 8.15 -0.33
CA THR A 152 -13.52 9.02 0.67
C THR A 152 -13.79 10.42 0.12
N SER A 153 -12.83 11.02 -0.59
CA SER A 153 -12.98 12.38 -1.15
C SER A 153 -14.06 12.47 -2.22
N ILE A 154 -14.19 11.42 -3.06
CA ILE A 154 -15.22 11.37 -4.10
C ILE A 154 -16.61 11.26 -3.46
N LEU A 155 -16.77 10.37 -2.46
CA LEU A 155 -18.05 10.17 -1.77
C LEU A 155 -18.45 11.40 -0.93
N LEU A 156 -17.50 12.05 -0.28
CA LEU A 156 -17.75 13.33 0.41
C LEU A 156 -18.23 14.40 -0.55
N LYS A 157 -17.61 14.51 -1.72
CA LYS A 157 -18.02 15.47 -2.74
C LYS A 157 -19.42 15.17 -3.27
N GLU A 158 -19.73 13.91 -3.56
CA GLU A 158 -21.05 13.50 -4.03
C GLU A 158 -22.13 13.83 -3.00
N ARG A 159 -21.87 13.46 -1.72
CA ARG A 159 -22.80 13.78 -0.64
C ARG A 159 -23.00 15.27 -0.45
N PHE A 160 -21.92 16.05 -0.48
CA PHE A 160 -22.01 17.50 -0.39
C PHE A 160 -22.80 18.11 -1.55
N GLU A 161 -22.63 17.59 -2.77
CA GLU A 161 -23.38 18.04 -3.95
C GLU A 161 -24.86 17.65 -3.87
N ASP A 162 -25.19 16.50 -3.25
CA ASP A 162 -26.58 16.06 -3.05
C ASP A 162 -27.28 16.84 -1.92
N GLU A 163 -26.57 17.17 -0.81
CA GLU A 163 -27.10 17.95 0.32
C GLU A 163 -27.28 19.44 -0.04
N MET A 164 -26.48 19.93 -0.97
CA MET A 164 -26.65 21.28 -1.50
C MET A 164 -27.60 21.23 -2.71
N GLU A 165 -28.90 21.09 -2.46
CA GLU A 165 -29.92 21.49 -3.41
C GLU A 165 -29.78 23.00 -3.66
N PHE A 166 -28.77 23.40 -4.41
CA PHE A 166 -28.75 24.73 -4.97
C PHE A 166 -29.81 24.80 -6.04
N ASP A 167 -31.00 25.18 -5.65
CA ASP A 167 -31.79 26.06 -6.51
C ASP A 167 -30.97 27.35 -6.64
N VAL A 168 -30.03 27.34 -7.60
CA VAL A 168 -29.25 28.55 -7.93
C VAL A 168 -30.18 29.48 -8.67
N GLN A 169 -31.17 30.03 -7.99
CA GLN A 169 -31.63 31.34 -8.30
C GLN A 169 -30.43 32.26 -8.00
N PHE A 170 -29.79 32.71 -9.06
CA PHE A 170 -28.75 33.73 -8.99
C PHE A 170 -29.36 35.01 -8.41
N ILE A 171 -29.51 35.06 -7.09
CA ILE A 171 -29.98 36.25 -6.38
C ILE A 171 -28.80 37.23 -6.45
N GLY A 172 -28.89 38.14 -7.43
CA GLY A 172 -28.01 39.29 -7.51
C GLY A 172 -27.03 39.39 -8.68
N LEU A 173 -26.98 38.43 -9.59
CA LEU A 173 -26.24 38.60 -10.85
C LEU A 173 -27.21 38.85 -11.98
N ASP A 174 -27.20 40.07 -12.49
CA ASP A 174 -27.92 40.44 -13.72
C ASP A 174 -27.37 39.53 -14.85
N SER A 175 -28.24 38.66 -15.37
CA SER A 175 -27.90 37.69 -16.42
C SER A 175 -27.47 38.38 -17.74
N THR A 176 -27.70 39.68 -17.87
CA THR A 176 -27.28 40.47 -19.02
C THR A 176 -25.78 40.79 -18.99
N ASN A 177 -25.14 40.76 -17.81
CA ASN A 177 -23.72 41.09 -17.61
C ASN A 177 -22.80 39.88 -17.48
N ILE A 178 -23.31 38.64 -17.63
CA ILE A 178 -22.50 37.45 -17.61
C ILE A 178 -21.76 37.30 -18.94
N ASP A 179 -20.42 37.20 -18.89
CA ASP A 179 -19.62 36.97 -20.09
C ASP A 179 -19.98 35.63 -20.77
N SER A 180 -19.71 35.54 -22.08
CA SER A 180 -20.10 34.40 -22.90
C SER A 180 -19.44 33.07 -22.44
N ILE A 181 -18.21 33.09 -21.86
CA ILE A 181 -17.49 31.93 -21.38
C ILE A 181 -18.13 31.40 -20.10
N SER A 182 -18.45 32.28 -19.15
CA SER A 182 -19.15 31.94 -17.91
C SER A 182 -20.55 31.39 -18.21
N ARG A 183 -21.27 31.95 -19.17
CA ARG A 183 -22.58 31.46 -19.61
C ARG A 183 -22.53 30.05 -20.19
N ILE A 184 -21.52 29.73 -21.01
CA ILE A 184 -21.28 28.39 -21.57
C ILE A 184 -20.97 27.41 -20.48
N SER A 185 -20.11 27.76 -19.51
CA SER A 185 -19.71 26.92 -18.37
C SER A 185 -20.89 26.58 -17.47
N ILE A 186 -21.76 27.54 -17.17
CA ILE A 186 -22.97 27.37 -16.37
C ILE A 186 -23.95 26.45 -17.10
N HIS A 187 -24.17 26.66 -18.40
CA HIS A 187 -25.07 25.85 -19.21
C HIS A 187 -24.60 24.41 -19.32
N LYS A 188 -23.29 24.15 -19.54
CA LYS A 188 -22.71 22.82 -19.59
C LYS A 188 -22.89 22.08 -18.28
N LYS A 189 -22.71 22.76 -17.14
CA LYS A 189 -22.85 22.16 -15.79
C LYS A 189 -24.32 21.84 -15.48
N SER A 190 -25.29 22.67 -15.92
CA SER A 190 -26.71 22.43 -15.73
C SER A 190 -27.23 21.25 -16.57
N VAL A 191 -26.73 21.06 -17.78
CA VAL A 191 -27.09 19.94 -18.65
C VAL A 191 -26.58 18.62 -18.07
N GLN A 192 -25.32 18.58 -17.66
CA GLN A 192 -24.73 17.38 -16.99
C GLN A 192 -25.49 16.98 -15.71
N ARG A 193 -26.06 17.97 -15.00
CA ARG A 193 -26.86 17.70 -13.79
C ARG A 193 -28.22 17.08 -14.13
N LYS A 194 -28.91 17.57 -15.15
CA LYS A 194 -30.18 17.01 -15.60
C LYS A 194 -30.04 15.55 -16.08
N ASP A 195 -28.96 15.24 -16.79
CA ASP A 195 -28.68 13.90 -17.26
C ASP A 195 -28.42 12.91 -16.09
N LYS A 196 -27.70 13.35 -15.05
CA LYS A 196 -27.50 12.57 -13.82
C LYS A 196 -28.78 12.33 -13.02
N MET A 197 -29.70 13.31 -12.96
CA MET A 197 -30.98 13.16 -12.27
C MET A 197 -31.93 12.20 -13.02
N SER A 198 -31.92 12.22 -14.35
CA SER A 198 -32.74 11.29 -15.14
C SER A 198 -32.33 9.82 -15.02
N ILE A 199 -31.03 9.58 -14.78
CA ILE A 199 -30.50 8.21 -14.57
C ILE A 199 -30.85 7.67 -13.18
N LYS A 200 -31.01 8.54 -12.16
CA LYS A 200 -31.38 8.11 -10.78
C LYS A 200 -32.90 7.81 -10.62
N GLN A 201 -33.75 8.13 -11.60
CA GLN A 201 -35.21 7.93 -11.53
C GLN A 201 -35.72 6.71 -12.34
N ASN A 202 -34.84 5.99 -13.01
CA ASN A 202 -35.08 4.72 -13.67
C ASN A 202 -34.33 3.59 -12.92
#